data_25a26bb48fca324e2fcabd1c5fa283b7
#
_entry.id   25a26bb48fca324e2fcabd1c5fa283b7
#
_cell.length_a   1.000
_cell.length_b   1.000
_cell.length_c   1.000
_cell.angle_alpha   90.00
_cell.angle_beta   90.00
_cell.angle_gamma   90.00
#
_symmetry.space_group_name_H-M   'P 1'
#
loop_
_entity.id
_entity.type
_entity.pdbx_description
1 polymer ?
#
loop_
_entity_poly.entity_id
_entity_poly.type
_entity_poly.pdbx_seq_one_letter_code
_entity_poly.pdbx_strand_id
1 'polypeptide(L)'
;MSDIARVEYDEFSYFADNASEVGITWNGPPAVRRERVAVENDRGLSALVWGTTAPEIVFLHGGAQNAHTWDTVALALDRPLLAIDLPGHGHSDGGKDGSLNVFANAEDIAVVIRELAPNAELVVGMSLGGMTSVALAGHAPELVRRLALVDVTPGVDGPKAQQIANFINGPESFPNFDELLARTIEFNPTRTESSLRRGILHNALQLDDGSWVWRYRRMMETGGEHPDFSSLWEVIGQSSMPLLLARGMLSQSVVDDADEAELKKRRPDALVVHVENAGHSIQGDQPVELARILNEFINA
;
A
#
# COMPACT_ATOMS: atom_id res chain seq x y z
N MET A 1 9.93 39.31 4.28
CA MET A 1 9.39 37.97 4.09
C MET A 1 9.60 37.29 5.42
N SER A 2 8.55 36.86 6.12
CA SER A 2 8.71 36.07 7.33
C SER A 2 9.35 34.74 6.96
N ASP A 3 10.44 34.37 7.65
CA ASP A 3 11.02 33.03 7.49
C ASP A 3 9.93 31.98 7.81
N ILE A 4 9.47 31.26 6.80
CA ILE A 4 8.51 30.18 6.94
C ILE A 4 9.27 29.02 7.59
N ALA A 5 8.84 28.61 8.78
CA ALA A 5 9.44 27.49 9.47
C ALA A 5 9.24 26.21 8.63
N ARG A 6 10.35 25.58 8.23
CA ARG A 6 10.34 24.29 7.57
C ARG A 6 10.17 23.18 8.60
N VAL A 7 9.29 22.21 8.28
CA VAL A 7 9.19 20.99 9.07
C VAL A 7 10.36 20.09 8.66
N GLU A 8 11.21 19.75 9.63
CA GLU A 8 12.27 18.76 9.40
C GLU A 8 11.63 17.38 9.16
N TYR A 9 12.09 16.70 8.13
CA TYR A 9 11.65 15.37 7.78
C TYR A 9 12.85 14.45 7.60
N ASP A 10 12.95 13.46 8.48
CA ASP A 10 13.87 12.32 8.36
C ASP A 10 13.05 11.05 8.25
N GLU A 11 13.03 10.45 7.06
CA GLU A 11 12.13 9.35 6.73
C GLU A 11 12.31 8.11 7.61
N PHE A 12 13.49 7.91 8.19
CA PHE A 12 13.80 6.73 9.00
C PHE A 12 13.77 6.98 10.51
N SER A 13 13.42 8.19 10.95
CA SER A 13 13.42 8.55 12.38
C SER A 13 12.18 8.07 13.15
N TYR A 14 11.09 7.67 12.48
CA TYR A 14 9.80 7.40 13.12
C TYR A 14 9.57 5.95 13.55
N PHE A 15 10.51 5.04 13.30
CA PHE A 15 10.32 3.61 13.60
C PHE A 15 10.16 3.32 15.08
N ALA A 16 10.86 4.04 15.97
CA ALA A 16 10.70 3.89 17.41
C ALA A 16 9.28 4.27 17.88
N ASP A 17 8.73 5.35 17.33
CA ASP A 17 7.37 5.81 17.64
C ASP A 17 6.33 4.82 17.11
N ASN A 18 6.52 4.30 15.89
CA ASN A 18 5.67 3.27 15.31
C ASN A 18 5.67 1.99 16.17
N ALA A 19 6.83 1.52 16.61
CA ALA A 19 6.95 0.36 17.48
C ALA A 19 6.25 0.58 18.83
N SER A 20 6.50 1.74 19.46
CA SER A 20 5.93 2.10 20.77
C SER A 20 4.40 2.16 20.73
N GLU A 21 3.82 2.69 19.66
CA GLU A 21 2.37 2.89 19.52
C GLU A 21 1.59 1.57 19.54
N VAL A 22 2.17 0.50 18.99
CA VAL A 22 1.53 -0.82 18.89
C VAL A 22 2.14 -1.88 19.82
N GLY A 23 3.02 -1.46 20.74
CA GLY A 23 3.61 -2.34 21.75
C GLY A 23 4.66 -3.32 21.23
N ILE A 24 5.30 -3.03 20.09
CA ILE A 24 6.45 -3.78 19.59
C ILE A 24 7.68 -3.43 20.45
N THR A 25 8.41 -4.46 20.89
CA THR A 25 9.67 -4.25 21.62
C THR A 25 10.69 -3.57 20.71
N TRP A 26 11.18 -2.40 21.13
CA TRP A 26 12.18 -1.67 20.37
C TRP A 26 13.59 -2.20 20.65
N ASN A 27 14.23 -2.76 19.64
CA ASN A 27 15.59 -3.31 19.71
C ASN A 27 16.65 -2.46 18.99
N GLY A 28 16.29 -1.22 18.64
CA GLY A 28 17.11 -0.29 17.85
C GLY A 28 16.61 -0.16 16.41
N PRO A 29 17.17 0.80 15.64
CA PRO A 29 16.70 1.07 14.29
C PRO A 29 16.94 -0.13 13.37
N PRO A 30 15.92 -0.54 12.57
CA PRO A 30 16.09 -1.57 11.58
C PRO A 30 17.04 -1.11 10.46
N ALA A 31 17.68 -2.07 9.78
CA ALA A 31 18.43 -1.77 8.57
C ALA A 31 17.43 -1.51 7.43
N VAL A 32 17.24 -0.24 7.06
CA VAL A 32 16.36 0.17 5.95
C VAL A 32 17.12 1.12 5.04
N ARG A 33 16.96 0.96 3.74
CA ARG A 33 17.49 1.88 2.74
C ARG A 33 16.49 2.08 1.62
N ARG A 34 16.55 3.24 0.98
CA ARG A 34 15.79 3.54 -0.23
C ARG A 34 16.63 3.19 -1.45
N GLU A 35 16.03 2.45 -2.36
CA GLU A 35 16.58 2.11 -3.67
C GLU A 35 15.71 2.74 -4.77
N ARG A 36 16.31 2.92 -5.95
CA ARG A 36 15.60 3.41 -7.12
C ARG A 36 15.96 2.53 -8.32
N VAL A 37 14.96 1.91 -8.92
CA VAL A 37 15.09 1.02 -10.07
C VAL A 37 14.59 1.74 -11.31
N ALA A 38 15.40 1.71 -12.38
CA ALA A 38 15.02 2.27 -13.66
C ALA A 38 13.97 1.37 -14.35
N VAL A 39 12.91 1.98 -14.84
CA VAL A 39 11.88 1.33 -15.65
C VAL A 39 11.77 2.02 -17.01
N GLU A 40 10.90 1.55 -17.90
CA GLU A 40 10.76 2.13 -19.24
C GLU A 40 10.53 3.65 -19.26
N ASN A 41 10.95 4.29 -20.36
CA ASN A 41 10.76 5.73 -20.65
C ASN A 41 11.51 6.64 -19.66
N ASP A 42 12.73 6.30 -19.28
CA ASP A 42 13.61 7.07 -18.39
C ASP A 42 12.96 7.36 -17.02
N ARG A 43 11.97 6.56 -16.60
CA ARG A 43 11.34 6.62 -15.30
C ARG A 43 12.09 5.76 -14.29
N GLY A 44 11.93 6.06 -13.02
CA GLY A 44 12.42 5.23 -11.93
C GLY A 44 11.37 5.02 -10.86
N LEU A 45 11.27 3.79 -10.35
CA LEU A 45 10.47 3.48 -9.18
C LEU A 45 11.34 3.40 -7.94
N SER A 46 10.81 3.90 -6.86
CA SER A 46 11.44 3.92 -5.54
C SER A 46 10.91 2.77 -4.68
N ALA A 47 11.78 2.20 -3.88
CA ALA A 47 11.42 1.15 -2.94
C ALA A 47 12.23 1.24 -1.65
N LEU A 48 11.64 0.80 -0.54
CA LEU A 48 12.32 0.60 0.73
C LEU A 48 12.73 -0.87 0.85
N VAL A 49 14.02 -1.10 1.01
CA VAL A 49 14.60 -2.42 1.25
C VAL A 49 14.89 -2.55 2.73
N TRP A 50 14.21 -3.47 3.39
CA TRP A 50 14.36 -3.78 4.81
C TRP A 50 15.23 -5.01 5.01
N GLY A 51 16.12 -4.93 5.97
CA GLY A 51 17.08 -6.00 6.27
C GLY A 51 18.36 -5.94 5.45
N THR A 52 19.25 -6.89 5.72
CA THR A 52 20.58 -6.98 5.11
C THR A 52 20.73 -8.16 4.15
N THR A 53 19.70 -9.01 4.07
CA THR A 53 19.63 -10.15 3.14
C THR A 53 18.61 -9.88 2.04
N ALA A 54 18.49 -10.81 1.07
CA ALA A 54 17.52 -10.70 -0.01
C ALA A 54 16.08 -10.60 0.54
N PRO A 55 15.22 -9.72 0.01
CA PRO A 55 13.83 -9.61 0.44
C PRO A 55 13.03 -10.90 0.22
N GLU A 56 12.30 -11.31 1.24
CA GLU A 56 11.42 -12.48 1.23
C GLU A 56 9.97 -12.11 0.90
N ILE A 57 9.59 -10.86 1.16
CA ILE A 57 8.23 -10.35 0.99
C ILE A 57 8.28 -9.06 0.19
N VAL A 58 7.33 -8.91 -0.74
CA VAL A 58 7.10 -7.65 -1.49
C VAL A 58 5.78 -7.05 -1.06
N PHE A 59 5.77 -5.76 -0.72
CA PHE A 59 4.61 -5.00 -0.34
C PHE A 59 4.25 -3.93 -1.37
N LEU A 60 2.97 -3.89 -1.78
CA LEU A 60 2.39 -2.90 -2.68
C LEU A 60 1.26 -2.15 -1.94
N HIS A 61 1.40 -0.84 -1.78
CA HIS A 61 0.48 0.01 -1.04
C HIS A 61 -0.79 0.38 -1.82
N GLY A 62 -1.78 0.94 -1.14
CA GLY A 62 -3.02 1.44 -1.73
C GLY A 62 -2.88 2.80 -2.43
N GLY A 63 -3.91 3.21 -3.15
CA GLY A 63 -3.99 4.55 -3.74
C GLY A 63 -3.81 5.64 -2.69
N ALA A 64 -3.15 6.72 -3.05
CA ALA A 64 -2.82 7.86 -2.18
C ALA A 64 -1.95 7.51 -0.95
N GLN A 65 -1.26 6.38 -0.98
CA GLN A 65 -0.30 5.97 0.05
C GLN A 65 1.13 5.94 -0.52
N ASN A 66 2.08 5.34 0.20
CA ASN A 66 3.46 5.11 -0.21
C ASN A 66 4.04 3.91 0.56
N ALA A 67 5.30 3.57 0.31
CA ALA A 67 5.98 2.42 0.93
C ALA A 67 5.96 2.44 2.46
N HIS A 68 5.99 3.62 3.09
CA HIS A 68 5.98 3.75 4.56
C HIS A 68 4.64 3.36 5.22
N THR A 69 3.58 3.13 4.45
CA THR A 69 2.33 2.60 5.02
C THR A 69 2.54 1.23 5.66
N TRP A 70 3.61 0.53 5.27
CA TRP A 70 3.97 -0.80 5.74
C TRP A 70 4.95 -0.83 6.92
N ASP A 71 5.48 0.32 7.35
CA ASP A 71 6.55 0.40 8.36
C ASP A 71 6.24 -0.38 9.65
N THR A 72 5.03 -0.22 10.18
CA THR A 72 4.63 -0.90 11.42
C THR A 72 4.46 -2.41 11.22
N VAL A 73 3.93 -2.83 10.06
CA VAL A 73 3.85 -4.26 9.68
C VAL A 73 5.26 -4.84 9.50
N ALA A 74 6.16 -4.09 8.87
CA ALA A 74 7.56 -4.50 8.66
C ALA A 74 8.29 -4.69 9.99
N LEU A 75 8.11 -3.76 10.94
CA LEU A 75 8.66 -3.88 12.30
C LEU A 75 8.12 -5.11 13.04
N ALA A 76 6.82 -5.42 12.87
CA ALA A 76 6.20 -6.58 13.51
C ALA A 76 6.61 -7.92 12.89
N LEU A 77 6.88 -7.94 11.58
CA LEU A 77 7.35 -9.13 10.85
C LEU A 77 8.80 -9.47 11.18
N ASP A 78 9.66 -8.47 11.37
CA ASP A 78 11.10 -8.61 11.58
C ASP A 78 11.76 -9.52 10.53
N ARG A 79 11.41 -9.34 9.24
CA ARG A 79 11.90 -10.13 8.11
C ARG A 79 12.43 -9.22 7.00
N PRO A 80 13.39 -9.69 6.18
CA PRO A 80 13.80 -8.95 4.99
C PRO A 80 12.63 -8.76 4.02
N LEU A 81 12.36 -7.52 3.63
CA LEU A 81 11.25 -7.22 2.73
C LEU A 81 11.52 -6.02 1.83
N LEU A 82 10.70 -5.89 0.80
CA LEU A 82 10.70 -4.81 -0.16
C LEU A 82 9.33 -4.12 -0.14
N ALA A 83 9.26 -2.84 0.16
CA ALA A 83 8.05 -2.04 0.03
C ALA A 83 8.24 -1.03 -1.12
N ILE A 84 7.40 -1.13 -2.16
CA ILE A 84 7.56 -0.36 -3.39
C ILE A 84 6.60 0.82 -3.39
N ASP A 85 7.10 2.03 -3.70
CA ASP A 85 6.27 3.17 -4.06
C ASP A 85 5.69 2.91 -5.46
N LEU A 86 4.37 2.75 -5.59
CA LEU A 86 3.70 2.55 -6.87
C LEU A 86 3.93 3.74 -7.82
N PRO A 87 3.84 3.56 -9.15
CA PRO A 87 3.92 4.67 -10.09
C PRO A 87 3.00 5.84 -9.70
N GLY A 88 3.56 7.06 -9.68
CA GLY A 88 2.84 8.27 -9.29
C GLY A 88 2.62 8.47 -7.79
N HIS A 89 3.28 7.69 -6.95
CA HIS A 89 3.20 7.77 -5.49
C HIS A 89 4.58 7.88 -4.85
N GLY A 90 4.63 8.43 -3.65
CA GLY A 90 5.83 8.52 -2.83
C GLY A 90 7.01 9.17 -3.55
N HIS A 91 8.08 8.43 -3.74
CA HIS A 91 9.30 8.86 -4.44
C HIS A 91 9.44 8.26 -5.85
N SER A 92 8.42 7.56 -6.36
CA SER A 92 8.37 7.01 -7.71
C SER A 92 7.92 8.05 -8.73
N ASP A 93 8.43 7.93 -9.96
CA ASP A 93 7.92 8.70 -11.09
C ASP A 93 6.49 8.26 -11.46
N GLY A 94 5.82 9.07 -12.28
CA GLY A 94 4.46 8.80 -12.73
C GLY A 94 4.34 7.52 -13.56
N GLY A 95 3.10 7.04 -13.74
CA GLY A 95 2.82 5.89 -14.60
C GLY A 95 3.23 6.11 -16.07
N LYS A 96 3.36 5.01 -16.82
CA LYS A 96 3.88 4.96 -18.20
C LYS A 96 3.13 5.90 -19.17
N ASP A 97 1.84 6.04 -18.98
CA ASP A 97 0.93 6.88 -19.78
C ASP A 97 0.31 8.04 -18.98
N GLY A 98 0.82 8.28 -17.77
CA GLY A 98 0.25 9.26 -16.84
C GLY A 98 -0.99 8.76 -16.09
N SER A 99 -1.49 7.57 -16.38
CA SER A 99 -2.66 6.96 -15.72
C SER A 99 -2.26 6.07 -14.53
N LEU A 100 -3.25 5.74 -13.69
CA LEU A 100 -3.12 4.74 -12.62
C LEU A 100 -3.63 3.37 -13.11
N ASN A 101 -3.03 2.85 -14.17
CA ASN A 101 -3.42 1.58 -14.76
C ASN A 101 -2.70 0.42 -14.07
N VAL A 102 -3.45 -0.47 -13.42
CA VAL A 102 -2.91 -1.63 -12.69
C VAL A 102 -2.11 -2.59 -13.55
N PHE A 103 -2.44 -2.72 -14.84
CA PHE A 103 -1.70 -3.57 -15.78
C PHE A 103 -0.35 -2.93 -16.13
N ALA A 104 -0.32 -1.63 -16.43
CA ALA A 104 0.93 -0.90 -16.66
C ALA A 104 1.79 -0.85 -15.38
N ASN A 105 1.16 -0.68 -14.22
CA ASN A 105 1.85 -0.77 -12.93
C ASN A 105 2.49 -2.16 -12.74
N ALA A 106 1.79 -3.24 -13.10
CA ALA A 106 2.32 -4.60 -12.98
C ALA A 106 3.57 -4.83 -13.82
N GLU A 107 3.65 -4.26 -15.04
CA GLU A 107 4.85 -4.29 -15.88
C GLU A 107 6.04 -3.63 -15.18
N ASP A 108 5.86 -2.41 -14.67
CA ASP A 108 6.89 -1.66 -13.96
C ASP A 108 7.32 -2.37 -12.64
N ILE A 109 6.36 -2.87 -11.86
CA ILE A 109 6.61 -3.61 -10.61
C ILE A 109 7.37 -4.92 -10.88
N ALA A 110 7.09 -5.62 -11.99
CA ALA A 110 7.84 -6.81 -12.37
C ALA A 110 9.34 -6.51 -12.57
N VAL A 111 9.68 -5.36 -13.14
CA VAL A 111 11.08 -4.93 -13.29
C VAL A 111 11.73 -4.75 -11.91
N VAL A 112 11.07 -4.04 -11.01
CA VAL A 112 11.59 -3.77 -9.65
C VAL A 112 11.79 -5.08 -8.87
N ILE A 113 10.82 -6.01 -8.93
CA ILE A 113 10.92 -7.30 -8.24
C ILE A 113 12.05 -8.15 -8.82
N ARG A 114 12.21 -8.21 -10.14
CA ARG A 114 13.31 -8.96 -10.78
C ARG A 114 14.67 -8.44 -10.35
N GLU A 115 14.81 -7.15 -10.13
CA GLU A 115 16.09 -6.55 -9.70
C GLU A 115 16.34 -6.71 -8.21
N LEU A 116 15.35 -6.41 -7.34
CA LEU A 116 15.57 -6.28 -5.90
C LEU A 116 15.10 -7.49 -5.09
N ALA A 117 14.11 -8.25 -5.57
CA ALA A 117 13.46 -9.34 -4.83
C ALA A 117 13.08 -10.54 -5.71
N PRO A 118 13.96 -11.06 -6.61
CA PRO A 118 13.59 -12.08 -7.60
C PRO A 118 13.14 -13.41 -6.97
N ASN A 119 13.47 -13.63 -5.72
CA ASN A 119 13.16 -14.85 -4.98
C ASN A 119 12.15 -14.62 -3.86
N ALA A 120 11.45 -13.50 -3.84
CA ALA A 120 10.42 -13.25 -2.84
C ALA A 120 9.38 -14.39 -2.81
N GLU A 121 9.01 -14.80 -1.61
CA GLU A 121 8.07 -15.90 -1.39
C GLU A 121 6.62 -15.42 -1.36
N LEU A 122 6.40 -14.15 -1.04
CA LEU A 122 5.08 -13.56 -0.90
C LEU A 122 5.02 -12.17 -1.50
N VAL A 123 3.98 -11.91 -2.29
CA VAL A 123 3.56 -10.56 -2.68
C VAL A 123 2.32 -10.20 -1.87
N VAL A 124 2.34 -9.04 -1.23
CA VAL A 124 1.23 -8.49 -0.43
C VAL A 124 0.76 -7.20 -1.08
N GLY A 125 -0.51 -7.11 -1.41
CA GLY A 125 -1.07 -5.91 -2.01
C GLY A 125 -2.33 -5.42 -1.29
N MET A 126 -2.39 -4.13 -1.00
CA MET A 126 -3.54 -3.45 -0.42
C MET A 126 -4.21 -2.56 -1.46
N SER A 127 -5.54 -2.66 -1.62
CA SER A 127 -6.32 -1.76 -2.50
C SER A 127 -5.73 -1.72 -3.93
N LEU A 128 -5.30 -0.55 -4.44
CA LEU A 128 -4.61 -0.39 -5.73
C LEU A 128 -3.40 -1.36 -5.87
N GLY A 129 -2.61 -1.51 -4.82
CA GLY A 129 -1.50 -2.46 -4.76
C GLY A 129 -1.97 -3.91 -4.87
N GLY A 130 -3.15 -4.25 -4.30
CA GLY A 130 -3.77 -5.55 -4.42
C GLY A 130 -4.19 -5.85 -5.86
N MET A 131 -4.86 -4.91 -6.53
CA MET A 131 -5.22 -5.06 -7.95
C MET A 131 -4.00 -5.13 -8.85
N THR A 132 -2.96 -4.32 -8.55
CA THR A 132 -1.66 -4.39 -9.24
C THR A 132 -1.00 -5.76 -9.04
N SER A 133 -1.06 -6.35 -7.84
CA SER A 133 -0.46 -7.67 -7.57
C SER A 133 -1.22 -8.81 -8.25
N VAL A 134 -2.54 -8.71 -8.41
CA VAL A 134 -3.30 -9.65 -9.23
C VAL A 134 -2.92 -9.52 -10.71
N ALA A 135 -2.83 -8.28 -11.22
CA ALA A 135 -2.36 -8.05 -12.60
C ALA A 135 -0.93 -8.58 -12.82
N LEU A 136 -0.05 -8.41 -11.81
CA LEU A 136 1.31 -8.97 -11.81
C LEU A 136 1.30 -10.50 -11.89
N ALA A 137 0.41 -11.17 -11.16
CA ALA A 137 0.27 -12.63 -11.21
C ALA A 137 -0.16 -13.12 -12.61
N GLY A 138 -0.92 -12.32 -13.36
CA GLY A 138 -1.24 -12.58 -14.75
C GLY A 138 -0.10 -12.29 -15.73
N HIS A 139 0.68 -11.22 -15.47
CA HIS A 139 1.76 -10.75 -16.35
C HIS A 139 3.08 -11.52 -16.16
N ALA A 140 3.46 -11.78 -14.91
CA ALA A 140 4.72 -12.42 -14.52
C ALA A 140 4.48 -13.42 -13.37
N PRO A 141 3.77 -14.54 -13.62
CA PRO A 141 3.37 -15.49 -12.59
C PRO A 141 4.55 -16.10 -11.82
N GLU A 142 5.72 -16.16 -12.43
CA GLU A 142 6.94 -16.65 -11.79
C GLU A 142 7.42 -15.78 -10.63
N LEU A 143 6.98 -14.52 -10.55
CA LEU A 143 7.33 -13.59 -9.49
C LEU A 143 6.35 -13.64 -8.30
N VAL A 144 5.19 -14.29 -8.46
CA VAL A 144 4.13 -14.34 -7.44
C VAL A 144 3.96 -15.78 -6.95
N ARG A 145 4.86 -16.19 -6.03
CA ARG A 145 4.82 -17.56 -5.48
C ARG A 145 3.67 -17.76 -4.49
N ARG A 146 3.31 -16.74 -3.76
CA ARG A 146 2.11 -16.61 -2.91
C ARG A 146 1.57 -15.19 -3.04
N LEU A 147 0.27 -15.01 -2.91
CA LEU A 147 -0.39 -13.72 -2.98
C LEU A 147 -1.25 -13.48 -1.75
N ALA A 148 -1.06 -12.34 -1.09
CA ALA A 148 -1.95 -11.86 -0.04
C ALA A 148 -2.62 -10.55 -0.46
N LEU A 149 -3.95 -10.56 -0.49
CA LEU A 149 -4.77 -9.38 -0.73
C LEU A 149 -5.23 -8.81 0.63
N VAL A 150 -4.99 -7.52 0.84
CA VAL A 150 -5.36 -6.81 2.06
C VAL A 150 -6.56 -5.93 1.75
N ASP A 151 -7.70 -6.38 2.22
CA ASP A 151 -9.03 -5.75 2.12
C ASP A 151 -9.37 -5.27 0.70
N VAL A 152 -9.17 -6.12 -0.30
CA VAL A 152 -9.56 -5.82 -1.68
C VAL A 152 -9.79 -7.10 -2.49
N THR A 153 -10.75 -7.04 -3.41
CA THR A 153 -11.00 -8.04 -4.47
C THR A 153 -11.28 -7.31 -5.78
N PRO A 154 -11.24 -7.99 -6.93
CA PRO A 154 -11.69 -7.39 -8.20
C PRO A 154 -13.17 -7.00 -8.23
N GLY A 155 -13.96 -7.35 -7.21
CA GLY A 155 -15.34 -6.94 -7.03
C GLY A 155 -15.52 -5.54 -6.43
N VAL A 156 -14.42 -4.84 -6.09
CA VAL A 156 -14.52 -3.46 -5.61
C VAL A 156 -15.15 -2.56 -6.67
N ASP A 157 -16.18 -1.81 -6.27
CA ASP A 157 -16.93 -0.91 -7.13
C ASP A 157 -16.96 0.53 -6.58
N GLY A 158 -17.54 1.45 -7.37
CA GLY A 158 -17.63 2.86 -7.01
C GLY A 158 -18.29 3.12 -5.66
N PRO A 159 -19.45 2.54 -5.34
CA PRO A 159 -20.10 2.68 -4.04
C PRO A 159 -19.21 2.26 -2.86
N LYS A 160 -18.55 1.11 -2.94
CA LYS A 160 -17.65 0.61 -1.88
C LYS A 160 -16.42 1.49 -1.69
N ALA A 161 -15.86 2.01 -2.78
CA ALA A 161 -14.68 2.88 -2.77
C ALA A 161 -15.01 4.38 -2.62
N GLN A 162 -16.28 4.79 -2.48
CA GLN A 162 -16.68 6.19 -2.50
C GLN A 162 -16.00 7.05 -1.44
N GLN A 163 -15.85 6.54 -0.23
CA GLN A 163 -15.21 7.28 0.86
C GLN A 163 -13.71 7.52 0.56
N ILE A 164 -13.04 6.53 -0.02
CA ILE A 164 -11.64 6.62 -0.44
C ILE A 164 -11.52 7.63 -1.59
N ALA A 165 -12.41 7.56 -2.57
CA ALA A 165 -12.45 8.50 -3.68
C ALA A 165 -12.68 9.94 -3.21
N ASN A 166 -13.55 10.15 -2.23
CA ASN A 166 -13.80 11.47 -1.63
C ASN A 166 -12.55 12.04 -0.93
N PHE A 167 -11.74 11.18 -0.30
CA PHE A 167 -10.47 11.60 0.27
C PHE A 167 -9.47 12.00 -0.82
N ILE A 168 -9.23 11.11 -1.79
CA ILE A 168 -8.24 11.30 -2.86
C ILE A 168 -8.57 12.52 -3.72
N ASN A 169 -9.85 12.73 -4.04
CA ASN A 169 -10.33 13.83 -4.86
C ASN A 169 -10.55 15.14 -4.08
N GLY A 170 -10.07 15.22 -2.85
CA GLY A 170 -10.10 16.43 -2.03
C GLY A 170 -9.16 17.54 -2.54
N PRO A 171 -8.84 18.55 -1.71
CA PRO A 171 -7.93 19.64 -2.07
C PRO A 171 -6.54 19.14 -2.51
N GLU A 172 -5.94 19.80 -3.50
CA GLU A 172 -4.58 19.49 -3.98
C GLU A 172 -3.51 20.05 -3.07
N SER A 173 -3.80 21.20 -2.46
CA SER A 173 -2.91 21.90 -1.56
C SER A 173 -3.64 22.36 -0.31
N PHE A 174 -2.87 22.53 0.75
CA PHE A 174 -3.33 22.99 2.06
C PHE A 174 -2.44 24.15 2.49
N PRO A 175 -3.01 25.23 3.05
CA PRO A 175 -2.24 26.40 3.45
C PRO A 175 -1.27 26.11 4.60
N ASN A 176 -1.53 25.07 5.40
CA ASN A 176 -0.70 24.66 6.54
C ASN A 176 -0.89 23.18 6.86
N PHE A 177 -0.02 22.65 7.72
CA PHE A 177 -0.05 21.25 8.16
C PHE A 177 -1.32 20.88 8.95
N ASP A 178 -1.84 21.81 9.75
CA ASP A 178 -2.98 21.52 10.63
C ASP A 178 -4.28 21.31 9.84
N GLU A 179 -4.49 22.03 8.73
CA GLU A 179 -5.63 21.78 7.84
C GLU A 179 -5.51 20.44 7.11
N LEU A 180 -4.29 20.10 6.68
CA LEU A 180 -4.00 18.79 6.07
C LEU A 180 -4.25 17.65 7.07
N LEU A 181 -3.81 17.82 8.33
CA LEU A 181 -4.02 16.86 9.40
C LEU A 181 -5.50 16.71 9.74
N ALA A 182 -6.22 17.82 9.91
CA ALA A 182 -7.66 17.81 10.23
C ALA A 182 -8.45 17.00 9.21
N ARG A 183 -8.18 17.21 7.90
CA ARG A 183 -8.78 16.41 6.85
C ARG A 183 -8.40 14.94 6.93
N THR A 184 -7.14 14.64 7.22
CA THR A 184 -6.69 13.24 7.32
C THR A 184 -7.36 12.51 8.48
N ILE A 185 -7.57 13.19 9.62
CA ILE A 185 -8.31 12.66 10.78
C ILE A 185 -9.77 12.37 10.41
N GLU A 186 -10.44 13.28 9.71
CA GLU A 186 -11.85 13.11 9.28
C GLU A 186 -12.07 11.80 8.52
N PHE A 187 -11.13 11.43 7.64
CA PHE A 187 -11.23 10.24 6.80
C PHE A 187 -10.60 8.97 7.41
N ASN A 188 -9.93 9.07 8.55
CA ASN A 188 -9.28 7.95 9.23
C ASN A 188 -9.61 7.92 10.73
N PRO A 189 -10.89 7.77 11.09
CA PRO A 189 -11.35 7.91 12.48
C PRO A 189 -10.87 6.79 13.43
N THR A 190 -10.35 5.70 12.89
CA THR A 190 -9.80 4.55 13.63
C THR A 190 -8.35 4.75 14.06
N ARG A 191 -7.67 5.76 13.50
CA ARG A 191 -6.23 5.98 13.69
C ARG A 191 -5.95 7.05 14.74
N THR A 192 -4.83 6.91 15.45
CA THR A 192 -4.35 7.96 16.35
C THR A 192 -3.83 9.17 15.57
N GLU A 193 -3.96 10.36 16.14
CA GLU A 193 -3.40 11.58 15.55
C GLU A 193 -1.88 11.45 15.34
N SER A 194 -1.16 10.84 16.28
CA SER A 194 0.28 10.62 16.20
C SER A 194 0.65 9.80 14.95
N SER A 195 -0.05 8.68 14.72
CA SER A 195 0.14 7.85 13.53
C SER A 195 -0.15 8.61 12.24
N LEU A 196 -1.25 9.39 12.21
CA LEU A 196 -1.62 10.17 11.03
C LEU A 196 -0.60 11.28 10.72
N ARG A 197 -0.07 11.96 11.74
CA ARG A 197 1.00 12.95 11.57
C ARG A 197 2.22 12.35 10.88
N ARG A 198 2.70 11.18 11.33
CA ARG A 198 3.83 10.48 10.70
C ARG A 198 3.51 10.08 9.26
N GLY A 199 2.32 9.51 9.03
CA GLY A 199 1.86 9.17 7.69
C GLY A 199 1.82 10.34 6.72
N ILE A 200 1.38 11.52 7.18
CA ILE A 200 1.38 12.76 6.39
C ILE A 200 2.81 13.19 6.05
N LEU A 201 3.73 13.17 7.00
CA LEU A 201 5.12 13.57 6.77
C LEU A 201 5.79 12.70 5.70
N HIS A 202 5.45 11.40 5.62
CA HIS A 202 5.90 10.53 4.52
C HIS A 202 5.20 10.83 3.18
N ASN A 203 3.96 11.34 3.22
CA ASN A 203 3.07 11.40 2.04
C ASN A 203 2.80 12.81 1.51
N ALA A 204 3.37 13.84 2.11
CA ALA A 204 3.19 15.23 1.71
C ALA A 204 4.51 15.99 1.61
N LEU A 205 4.50 17.12 0.92
CA LEU A 205 5.61 18.04 0.75
C LEU A 205 5.20 19.44 1.20
N GLN A 206 6.07 20.08 1.98
CA GLN A 206 5.95 21.51 2.25
C GLN A 206 6.63 22.30 1.13
N LEU A 207 5.88 23.19 0.49
CA LEU A 207 6.38 24.08 -0.56
C LEU A 207 7.07 25.31 0.04
N ASP A 208 7.73 26.11 -0.83
CA ASP A 208 8.50 27.29 -0.42
C ASP A 208 7.63 28.41 0.18
N ASP A 209 6.35 28.44 -0.20
CA ASP A 209 5.36 29.36 0.37
C ASP A 209 4.74 28.90 1.69
N GLY A 210 5.15 27.72 2.20
CA GLY A 210 4.66 27.12 3.43
C GLY A 210 3.43 26.22 3.27
N SER A 211 2.81 26.23 2.09
CA SER A 211 1.70 25.33 1.76
C SER A 211 2.16 23.88 1.67
N TRP A 212 1.21 22.95 1.72
CA TRP A 212 1.47 21.51 1.65
C TRP A 212 0.75 20.89 0.48
N VAL A 213 1.39 19.95 -0.20
CA VAL A 213 0.83 19.16 -1.29
C VAL A 213 1.10 17.68 -1.08
N TRP A 214 0.20 16.82 -1.59
CA TRP A 214 0.40 15.38 -1.54
C TRP A 214 1.52 14.92 -2.49
N ARG A 215 2.20 13.84 -2.12
CA ARG A 215 3.19 13.14 -2.97
C ARG A 215 2.55 12.12 -3.92
N TYR A 216 1.26 12.13 -4.12
CA TYR A 216 0.60 11.22 -5.05
C TYR A 216 -0.16 11.98 -6.14
N ARG A 217 -0.28 11.36 -7.31
CA ARG A 217 -1.11 11.87 -8.40
C ARG A 217 -2.55 11.44 -8.20
N ARG A 218 -3.47 12.30 -8.57
CA ARG A 218 -4.91 12.02 -8.50
C ARG A 218 -5.34 11.08 -9.62
N MET A 219 -6.38 10.26 -9.34
CA MET A 219 -7.04 9.41 -10.32
C MET A 219 -7.91 10.19 -11.34
N MET A 220 -8.05 11.51 -11.19
CA MET A 220 -9.03 12.36 -11.89
C MET A 220 -8.79 12.56 -13.39
N GLU A 221 -7.66 12.13 -13.95
CA GLU A 221 -7.40 12.31 -15.38
C GLU A 221 -8.16 11.32 -16.29
N THR A 222 -8.89 10.37 -15.71
CA THR A 222 -9.64 9.32 -16.44
C THR A 222 -11.15 9.61 -16.60
N GLY A 223 -11.61 10.85 -16.39
CA GLY A 223 -13.02 11.20 -16.59
C GLY A 223 -13.98 10.79 -15.49
N GLY A 224 -13.50 10.37 -14.32
CA GLY A 224 -14.33 10.16 -13.13
C GLY A 224 -15.05 8.80 -13.06
N GLU A 225 -14.84 7.90 -14.01
CA GLU A 225 -15.32 6.52 -13.92
C GLU A 225 -14.37 5.68 -13.06
N HIS A 226 -14.92 4.87 -12.14
CA HIS A 226 -14.14 3.89 -11.40
C HIS A 226 -13.56 2.86 -12.38
N PRO A 227 -12.27 2.52 -12.26
CA PRO A 227 -11.69 1.46 -13.10
C PRO A 227 -12.45 0.15 -12.89
N ASP A 228 -12.80 -0.52 -13.99
CA ASP A 228 -13.35 -1.87 -13.94
C ASP A 228 -12.23 -2.90 -13.79
N PHE A 229 -12.16 -3.53 -12.64
CA PHE A 229 -11.19 -4.57 -12.34
C PHE A 229 -11.74 -6.00 -12.54
N SER A 230 -12.96 -6.14 -13.07
CA SER A 230 -13.65 -7.43 -13.16
C SER A 230 -12.88 -8.49 -13.97
N SER A 231 -12.08 -8.06 -14.97
CA SER A 231 -11.21 -8.96 -15.73
C SER A 231 -10.13 -9.66 -14.87
N LEU A 232 -9.75 -9.07 -13.74
CA LEU A 232 -8.79 -9.69 -12.82
C LEU A 232 -9.36 -10.90 -12.07
N TRP A 233 -10.67 -11.08 -12.06
CA TRP A 233 -11.28 -12.30 -11.54
C TRP A 233 -10.87 -13.55 -12.35
N GLU A 234 -10.62 -13.39 -13.63
CA GLU A 234 -10.13 -14.50 -14.47
C GLU A 234 -8.70 -14.88 -14.08
N VAL A 235 -7.83 -13.89 -13.82
CA VAL A 235 -6.47 -14.12 -13.34
C VAL A 235 -6.48 -14.89 -12.02
N ILE A 236 -7.31 -14.45 -11.05
CA ILE A 236 -7.48 -15.16 -9.78
C ILE A 236 -7.92 -16.61 -10.01
N GLY A 237 -8.96 -16.83 -10.83
CA GLY A 237 -9.52 -18.16 -11.07
C GLY A 237 -8.58 -19.12 -11.81
N GLN A 238 -7.68 -18.60 -12.66
CA GLN A 238 -6.72 -19.40 -13.43
C GLN A 238 -5.38 -19.59 -12.70
N SER A 239 -5.11 -18.81 -11.66
CA SER A 239 -3.87 -18.89 -10.89
C SER A 239 -3.84 -20.13 -9.98
N SER A 240 -2.66 -20.66 -9.72
CA SER A 240 -2.45 -21.82 -8.84
C SER A 240 -1.62 -21.49 -7.57
N MET A 241 -1.09 -20.25 -7.46
CA MET A 241 -0.36 -19.86 -6.26
C MET A 241 -1.29 -19.85 -5.04
N PRO A 242 -0.79 -20.16 -3.84
CA PRO A 242 -1.55 -19.95 -2.60
C PRO A 242 -2.06 -18.52 -2.51
N LEU A 243 -3.32 -18.34 -2.11
CA LEU A 243 -4.01 -17.05 -2.05
C LEU A 243 -4.60 -16.81 -0.67
N LEU A 244 -4.28 -15.65 -0.10
CA LEU A 244 -4.86 -15.15 1.15
C LEU A 244 -5.67 -13.87 0.85
N LEU A 245 -6.84 -13.76 1.45
CA LEU A 245 -7.58 -12.51 1.64
C LEU A 245 -7.63 -12.20 3.13
N ALA A 246 -7.01 -11.11 3.57
CA ALA A 246 -7.24 -10.49 4.86
C ALA A 246 -8.36 -9.45 4.69
N ARG A 247 -9.52 -9.68 5.33
CA ARG A 247 -10.72 -8.84 5.21
C ARG A 247 -10.94 -8.07 6.50
N GLY A 248 -11.06 -6.74 6.41
CA GLY A 248 -11.44 -5.88 7.53
C GLY A 248 -12.92 -6.04 7.87
N MET A 249 -13.26 -6.03 9.18
CA MET A 249 -14.63 -6.29 9.65
C MET A 249 -15.38 -5.02 10.07
N LEU A 250 -14.75 -3.85 10.00
CA LEU A 250 -15.44 -2.56 10.22
C LEU A 250 -16.12 -2.09 8.92
N SER A 251 -17.07 -1.18 9.08
CA SER A 251 -17.88 -0.64 7.97
C SER A 251 -17.09 0.12 6.89
N GLN A 252 -15.83 0.45 7.16
CA GLN A 252 -14.91 1.08 6.20
C GLN A 252 -14.22 0.07 5.26
N SER A 253 -14.40 -1.25 5.48
CA SER A 253 -13.93 -2.27 4.53
C SER A 253 -14.61 -2.11 3.17
N VAL A 254 -13.85 -2.36 2.10
CA VAL A 254 -14.38 -2.36 0.73
C VAL A 254 -14.68 -3.77 0.22
N VAL A 255 -14.49 -4.78 1.06
CA VAL A 255 -14.80 -6.18 0.78
C VAL A 255 -16.05 -6.58 1.56
N ASP A 256 -17.09 -7.02 0.87
CA ASP A 256 -18.32 -7.53 1.49
C ASP A 256 -18.46 -9.05 1.37
N ASP A 257 -19.57 -9.59 1.85
CA ASP A 257 -19.86 -11.03 1.82
C ASP A 257 -20.00 -11.56 0.38
N ALA A 258 -20.44 -10.71 -0.56
CA ALA A 258 -20.58 -11.10 -1.96
C ALA A 258 -19.20 -11.23 -2.64
N ASP A 259 -18.26 -10.34 -2.32
CA ASP A 259 -16.88 -10.41 -2.80
C ASP A 259 -16.17 -11.66 -2.27
N GLU A 260 -16.33 -11.95 -0.98
CA GLU A 260 -15.77 -13.14 -0.36
C GLU A 260 -16.35 -14.42 -0.97
N ALA A 261 -17.66 -14.46 -1.19
CA ALA A 261 -18.35 -15.60 -1.82
C ALA A 261 -17.86 -15.80 -3.27
N GLU A 262 -17.68 -14.74 -4.06
CA GLU A 262 -17.16 -14.84 -5.42
C GLU A 262 -15.70 -15.30 -5.43
N LEU A 263 -14.86 -14.81 -4.49
CA LEU A 263 -13.50 -15.30 -4.32
C LEU A 263 -13.48 -16.81 -4.04
N LYS A 264 -14.28 -17.27 -3.06
CA LYS A 264 -14.37 -18.68 -2.68
C LYS A 264 -14.94 -19.57 -3.78
N LYS A 265 -15.84 -19.06 -4.60
CA LYS A 265 -16.38 -19.75 -5.76
C LYS A 265 -15.30 -19.99 -6.81
N ARG A 266 -14.42 -19.01 -7.06
CA ARG A 266 -13.33 -19.10 -8.05
C ARG A 266 -12.10 -19.83 -7.53
N ARG A 267 -11.80 -19.65 -6.24
CA ARG A 267 -10.66 -20.23 -5.53
C ARG A 267 -11.14 -20.80 -4.20
N PRO A 268 -11.72 -22.01 -4.21
CA PRO A 268 -12.19 -22.69 -2.98
C PRO A 268 -11.07 -22.92 -1.96
N ASP A 269 -9.84 -23.00 -2.43
CA ASP A 269 -8.60 -23.16 -1.65
C ASP A 269 -8.07 -21.86 -1.05
N ALA A 270 -8.55 -20.67 -1.48
CA ALA A 270 -8.09 -19.41 -0.93
C ALA A 270 -8.35 -19.34 0.58
N LEU A 271 -7.35 -18.92 1.35
CA LEU A 271 -7.52 -18.63 2.77
C LEU A 271 -8.18 -17.26 2.92
N VAL A 272 -9.26 -17.19 3.70
CA VAL A 272 -9.88 -15.92 4.09
C VAL A 272 -9.74 -15.76 5.59
N VAL A 273 -9.20 -14.62 6.03
CA VAL A 273 -9.03 -14.27 7.44
C VAL A 273 -9.74 -12.96 7.71
N HIS A 274 -10.70 -12.99 8.63
CA HIS A 274 -11.41 -11.81 9.08
C HIS A 274 -10.58 -11.10 10.16
N VAL A 275 -10.33 -9.81 9.97
CA VAL A 275 -9.54 -9.00 10.89
C VAL A 275 -10.46 -8.05 11.65
N GLU A 276 -10.70 -8.38 12.90
CA GLU A 276 -11.54 -7.57 13.79
C GLU A 276 -10.91 -6.21 14.07
N ASN A 277 -11.74 -5.19 14.30
CA ASN A 277 -11.33 -3.83 14.57
C ASN A 277 -10.45 -3.20 13.47
N ALA A 278 -10.57 -3.66 12.24
CA ALA A 278 -9.92 -3.12 11.06
C ALA A 278 -10.94 -2.74 9.99
N GLY A 279 -10.77 -1.58 9.38
CA GLY A 279 -11.45 -1.17 8.15
C GLY A 279 -10.61 -1.48 6.92
N HIS A 280 -10.68 -0.59 5.92
CA HIS A 280 -9.94 -0.77 4.66
C HIS A 280 -8.41 -0.78 4.84
N SER A 281 -7.89 -0.02 5.79
CA SER A 281 -6.44 0.09 6.02
C SER A 281 -5.96 -0.85 7.13
N ILE A 282 -6.11 -2.17 6.95
CA ILE A 282 -5.74 -3.19 7.97
C ILE A 282 -4.30 -3.00 8.46
N GLN A 283 -3.36 -2.68 7.56
CA GLN A 283 -1.95 -2.42 7.90
C GLN A 283 -1.76 -1.22 8.84
N GLY A 284 -2.75 -0.35 8.88
CA GLY A 284 -2.76 0.79 9.79
C GLY A 284 -3.56 0.55 11.05
N ASP A 285 -4.68 -0.17 10.95
CA ASP A 285 -5.59 -0.41 12.07
C ASP A 285 -5.12 -1.56 12.96
N GLN A 286 -4.64 -2.65 12.36
CA GLN A 286 -4.21 -3.88 13.04
C GLN A 286 -2.88 -4.42 12.48
N PRO A 287 -1.77 -3.62 12.51
CA PRO A 287 -0.50 -3.98 11.86
C PRO A 287 0.14 -5.25 12.44
N VAL A 288 0.06 -5.46 13.75
CA VAL A 288 0.65 -6.63 14.42
C VAL A 288 -0.12 -7.89 14.07
N GLU A 289 -1.46 -7.81 14.03
CA GLU A 289 -2.29 -8.94 13.63
C GLU A 289 -2.10 -9.29 12.16
N LEU A 290 -2.01 -8.28 11.27
CA LEU A 290 -1.69 -8.50 9.87
C LEU A 290 -0.33 -9.18 9.71
N ALA A 291 0.69 -8.73 10.43
CA ALA A 291 2.02 -9.36 10.41
C ALA A 291 1.97 -10.83 10.85
N ARG A 292 1.20 -11.15 11.90
CA ARG A 292 0.99 -12.53 12.36
C ARG A 292 0.37 -13.39 11.26
N ILE A 293 -0.71 -12.91 10.63
CA ILE A 293 -1.43 -13.59 9.54
C ILE A 293 -0.49 -13.86 8.36
N LEU A 294 0.27 -12.85 7.93
CA LEU A 294 1.22 -12.98 6.81
C LEU A 294 2.34 -13.99 7.14
N ASN A 295 2.87 -13.96 8.36
CA ASN A 295 3.93 -14.89 8.78
C ASN A 295 3.41 -16.34 8.85
N GLU A 296 2.19 -16.57 9.31
CA GLU A 296 1.55 -17.89 9.28
C GLU A 296 1.35 -18.36 7.83
N PHE A 297 0.89 -17.48 6.94
CA PHE A 297 0.65 -17.81 5.53
C PHE A 297 1.92 -18.14 4.75
N ILE A 298 3.05 -17.49 5.06
CA ILE A 298 4.34 -17.81 4.43
C ILE A 298 4.83 -19.20 4.85
N ASN A 299 4.60 -19.57 6.12
CA ASN A 299 5.14 -20.80 6.70
C ASN A 299 4.21 -22.02 6.51
N ALA A 300 3.02 -21.83 5.90
CA ALA A 300 2.08 -22.90 5.58
C ALA A 300 2.43 -23.54 4.22
#